data_8337f9b97135d57206ec0fcec76a61c7
#
_entry.id   8337f9b97135d57206ec0fcec76a61c7
#
_cell.length_a   1.000
_cell.length_b   1.000
_cell.length_c   1.000
_cell.angle_alpha   90.00
_cell.angle_beta   90.00
_cell.angle_gamma   90.00
#
_symmetry.space_group_name_H-M   'P 1'
#
loop_
_entity.id
_entity.type
_entity.pdbx_description
1 polymer ?
#
loop_
_entity_poly.entity_id
_entity_poly.type
_entity_poly.pdbx_seq_one_letter_code
_entity_poly.pdbx_strand_id
1 'polypeptide(L)'
;MVALNEPLPLPVPSQAFLDRLATRRSAPAQALVAPGPSEAELEQILTLGARTPDHGKLFPWRFVVMGPQSRAEIAERLAVLAELHNRPAKDQAVLAKLTAAPLTILVVSTPVPAAKPIWEQQLSAGAVCMNLEHAAAGFGYASSWITDWYSYDPQATTLFGLTEGETVAGFIHIGTLTEPPLERPRPDMAARVTRLP
;
A
#
# COMPACT_ATOMS: atom_id res chain seq x y z
N MET A 1 19.67 7.40 9.52
CA MET A 1 19.82 6.80 8.15
C MET A 1 21.30 6.80 7.79
N VAL A 2 21.76 5.79 7.02
CA VAL A 2 23.12 5.77 6.49
C VAL A 2 23.27 6.89 5.46
N ALA A 3 24.39 7.61 5.48
CA ALA A 3 24.61 8.71 4.53
C ALA A 3 24.92 8.20 3.11
N LEU A 4 24.77 9.08 2.12
CA LEU A 4 25.08 8.74 0.74
C LEU A 4 26.56 8.34 0.61
N ASN A 5 26.81 7.23 -0.10
CA ASN A 5 28.15 6.62 -0.30
C ASN A 5 28.76 5.95 0.96
N GLU A 6 28.09 5.92 2.08
CA GLU A 6 28.53 5.07 3.18
C GLU A 6 28.18 3.59 2.91
N PRO A 7 29.07 2.64 3.31
CA PRO A 7 28.81 1.23 3.11
C PRO A 7 27.63 0.76 3.98
N LEU A 8 26.75 -0.03 3.40
CA LEU A 8 25.69 -0.70 4.14
C LEU A 8 26.24 -1.99 4.79
N PRO A 9 25.64 -2.44 5.93
CA PRO A 9 26.00 -3.72 6.50
C PRO A 9 25.68 -4.87 5.52
N LEU A 10 26.49 -5.91 5.56
CA LEU A 10 26.20 -7.14 4.84
C LEU A 10 24.94 -7.80 5.41
N PRO A 11 24.16 -8.50 4.57
CA PRO A 11 23.03 -9.28 5.06
C PRO A 11 23.45 -10.32 6.10
N VAL A 12 22.71 -10.39 7.20
CA VAL A 12 22.88 -11.41 8.23
C VAL A 12 21.58 -12.19 8.39
N PRO A 13 21.61 -13.49 8.75
CA PRO A 13 20.41 -14.26 9.02
C PRO A 13 19.55 -13.61 10.12
N SER A 14 18.23 -13.54 9.91
CA SER A 14 17.27 -13.01 10.87
C SER A 14 16.03 -13.89 10.91
N GLN A 15 15.89 -14.68 11.98
CA GLN A 15 14.73 -15.55 12.15
C GLN A 15 13.44 -14.73 12.27
N ALA A 16 13.46 -13.61 12.99
CA ALA A 16 12.28 -12.75 13.12
C ALA A 16 11.78 -12.22 11.76
N PHE A 17 12.70 -11.92 10.84
CA PHE A 17 12.32 -11.51 9.48
C PHE A 17 11.71 -12.67 8.67
N LEU A 18 12.29 -13.87 8.78
CA LEU A 18 11.75 -15.07 8.13
C LEU A 18 10.35 -15.42 8.67
N ASP A 19 10.15 -15.37 9.98
CA ASP A 19 8.86 -15.62 10.63
C ASP A 19 7.81 -14.59 10.17
N ARG A 20 8.21 -13.33 10.05
CA ARG A 20 7.32 -12.27 9.51
C ARG A 20 6.89 -12.57 8.07
N LEU A 21 7.78 -13.01 7.21
CA LEU A 21 7.45 -13.39 5.84
C LEU A 21 6.53 -14.61 5.79
N ALA A 22 6.81 -15.62 6.61
CA ALA A 22 6.05 -16.87 6.68
C ALA A 22 4.60 -16.66 7.18
N THR A 23 4.40 -15.73 8.12
CA THR A 23 3.10 -15.49 8.78
C THR A 23 2.36 -14.26 8.27
N ARG A 24 2.90 -13.55 7.27
CA ARG A 24 2.29 -12.34 6.75
C ARG A 24 0.86 -12.58 6.23
N ARG A 25 -0.07 -11.81 6.75
CA ARG A 25 -1.47 -11.76 6.30
C ARG A 25 -1.91 -10.31 6.16
N SER A 26 -2.72 -10.01 5.11
CA SER A 26 -3.46 -8.77 5.05
C SER A 26 -4.61 -8.81 6.06
N ALA A 27 -4.78 -7.75 6.81
CA ALA A 27 -5.96 -7.56 7.64
C ALA A 27 -7.17 -7.17 6.76
N PRO A 28 -8.41 -7.50 7.15
CA PRO A 28 -9.56 -6.79 6.60
C PRO A 28 -9.46 -5.31 6.96
N ALA A 29 -9.56 -4.42 5.97
CA ALA A 29 -9.39 -2.97 6.23
C ALA A 29 -10.35 -2.43 7.30
N GLN A 30 -11.56 -2.98 7.36
CA GLN A 30 -12.58 -2.61 8.36
C GLN A 30 -12.31 -3.15 9.77
N ALA A 31 -11.37 -4.09 9.93
CA ALA A 31 -10.98 -4.61 11.24
C ALA A 31 -9.79 -3.84 11.86
N LEU A 32 -9.23 -2.87 11.13
CA LEU A 32 -8.13 -2.05 11.61
C LEU A 32 -8.68 -0.93 12.50
N VAL A 33 -8.27 -0.95 13.76
CA VAL A 33 -8.70 0.04 14.78
C VAL A 33 -7.52 0.85 15.31
N ALA A 34 -7.81 1.88 16.10
CA ALA A 34 -6.78 2.62 16.82
C ALA A 34 -6.09 1.73 17.89
N PRO A 35 -4.82 2.01 18.24
CA PRO A 35 -4.02 3.09 17.69
C PRO A 35 -3.49 2.77 16.28
N GLY A 36 -3.26 3.84 15.51
CA GLY A 36 -2.41 3.80 14.32
C GLY A 36 -1.01 4.32 14.65
N PRO A 37 -0.10 4.34 13.65
CA PRO A 37 1.24 4.91 13.82
C PRO A 37 1.21 6.36 14.30
N SER A 38 2.13 6.69 15.22
CA SER A 38 2.46 8.08 15.52
C SER A 38 3.11 8.76 14.32
N GLU A 39 3.18 10.09 14.32
CA GLU A 39 3.82 10.84 13.24
C GLU A 39 5.28 10.41 13.02
N ALA A 40 6.03 10.19 14.09
CA ALA A 40 7.41 9.75 14.01
C ALA A 40 7.56 8.32 13.45
N GLU A 41 6.62 7.42 13.74
CA GLU A 41 6.58 6.07 13.15
C GLU A 41 6.14 6.13 11.68
N LEU A 42 5.18 6.99 11.34
CA LEU A 42 4.75 7.21 9.97
C LEU A 42 5.92 7.66 9.08
N GLU A 43 6.69 8.66 9.52
CA GLU A 43 7.88 9.12 8.80
C GLU A 43 8.90 8.00 8.57
N GLN A 44 9.09 7.13 9.57
CA GLN A 44 9.96 5.97 9.43
C GLN A 44 9.36 4.93 8.46
N ILE A 45 8.06 4.65 8.53
CA ILE A 45 7.38 3.72 7.64
C ILE A 45 7.51 4.19 6.18
N LEU A 46 7.27 5.47 5.91
CA LEU A 46 7.43 6.06 4.57
C LEU A 46 8.88 5.95 4.08
N THR A 47 9.85 6.29 4.94
CA THR A 47 11.27 6.21 4.63
C THR A 47 11.73 4.78 4.32
N LEU A 48 11.26 3.80 5.09
CA LEU A 48 11.57 2.38 4.88
C LEU A 48 10.86 1.85 3.61
N GLY A 49 9.61 2.23 3.39
CA GLY A 49 8.86 1.92 2.17
C GLY A 49 9.57 2.41 0.92
N ALA A 50 10.11 3.62 0.97
CA ALA A 50 10.87 4.24 -0.12
C ALA A 50 12.20 3.54 -0.46
N ARG A 51 12.68 2.58 0.36
CA ARG A 51 13.88 1.78 0.04
C ARG A 51 13.57 0.64 -0.92
N THR A 52 12.83 0.94 -1.95
CA THR A 52 12.42 -0.01 -2.98
C THR A 52 13.32 0.12 -4.21
N PRO A 53 13.70 -1.00 -4.85
CA PRO A 53 14.43 -0.96 -6.11
C PRO A 53 13.68 -0.19 -7.20
N ASP A 54 14.41 0.60 -7.95
CA ASP A 54 13.91 1.43 -9.05
C ASP A 54 14.97 1.49 -10.16
N HIS A 55 14.60 1.09 -11.36
CA HIS A 55 15.49 1.08 -12.50
C HIS A 55 15.72 2.49 -13.03
N GLY A 56 16.86 3.07 -12.68
CA GLY A 56 17.30 4.38 -13.19
C GLY A 56 17.12 5.52 -12.20
N LYS A 57 16.74 5.26 -10.97
CA LYS A 57 16.51 6.28 -9.92
C LYS A 57 15.47 7.32 -10.35
N LEU A 58 14.37 6.85 -10.92
CA LEU A 58 13.28 7.67 -11.42
C LEU A 58 12.29 8.02 -10.31
N PHE A 59 12.29 7.23 -9.20
CA PHE A 59 11.34 7.35 -8.09
C PHE A 59 9.90 7.44 -8.59
N PRO A 60 9.42 6.42 -9.36
CA PRO A 60 8.19 6.50 -10.16
C PRO A 60 6.93 6.30 -9.31
N TRP A 61 6.92 6.88 -8.11
CA TRP A 61 5.85 6.80 -7.15
C TRP A 61 5.91 7.96 -6.16
N ARG A 62 4.76 8.28 -5.59
CA ARG A 62 4.61 9.25 -4.50
C ARG A 62 3.58 8.77 -3.50
N PHE A 63 3.59 9.35 -2.32
CA PHE A 63 2.65 9.04 -1.25
C PHE A 63 1.63 10.16 -1.06
N VAL A 64 0.36 9.76 -0.78
CA VAL A 64 -0.65 10.65 -0.25
C VAL A 64 -1.07 10.08 1.11
N VAL A 65 -0.74 10.77 2.18
CA VAL A 65 -1.12 10.39 3.53
C VAL A 65 -2.48 10.98 3.86
N MET A 66 -3.42 10.14 4.28
CA MET A 66 -4.80 10.53 4.53
C MET A 66 -5.19 10.23 5.97
N GLY A 67 -5.44 11.29 6.73
CA GLY A 67 -6.02 11.22 8.07
C GLY A 67 -7.53 10.90 8.05
N PRO A 68 -8.15 10.70 9.21
CA PRO A 68 -9.57 10.35 9.30
C PRO A 68 -10.51 11.39 8.65
N GLN A 69 -10.24 12.68 8.85
CA GLN A 69 -11.09 13.75 8.32
C GLN A 69 -11.08 13.77 6.78
N SER A 70 -9.91 13.82 6.15
CA SER A 70 -9.82 13.85 4.68
C SER A 70 -10.43 12.61 4.04
N ARG A 71 -10.31 11.44 4.69
CA ARG A 71 -10.94 10.21 4.18
C ARG A 71 -12.47 10.23 4.29
N ALA A 72 -13.01 10.81 5.36
CA ALA A 72 -14.45 11.00 5.51
C ALA A 72 -15.01 11.92 4.41
N GLU A 73 -14.38 13.08 4.20
CA GLU A 73 -14.76 14.04 3.16
C GLU A 73 -14.67 13.44 1.75
N ILE A 74 -13.61 12.66 1.47
CA ILE A 74 -13.47 11.96 0.18
C ILE A 74 -14.54 10.87 0.03
N ALA A 75 -14.82 10.10 1.09
CA ALA A 75 -15.84 9.04 1.04
C ALA A 75 -17.25 9.61 0.75
N GLU A 76 -17.60 10.76 1.34
CA GLU A 76 -18.87 11.46 1.02
C GLU A 76 -18.93 11.85 -0.46
N ARG A 77 -17.85 12.42 -1.00
CA ARG A 77 -17.80 12.79 -2.43
C ARG A 77 -17.84 11.56 -3.34
N LEU A 78 -17.22 10.46 -2.95
CA LEU A 78 -17.28 9.20 -3.68
C LEU A 78 -18.68 8.58 -3.63
N ALA A 79 -19.42 8.71 -2.53
CA ALA A 79 -20.80 8.25 -2.43
C ALA A 79 -21.70 9.01 -3.44
N VAL A 80 -21.57 10.33 -3.51
CA VAL A 80 -22.28 11.14 -4.52
C VAL A 80 -21.92 10.72 -5.95
N LEU A 81 -20.62 10.47 -6.20
CA LEU A 81 -20.17 10.00 -7.52
C LEU A 81 -20.72 8.61 -7.87
N ALA A 82 -20.79 7.72 -6.88
CA ALA A 82 -21.36 6.39 -7.05
C ALA A 82 -22.86 6.45 -7.41
N GLU A 83 -23.62 7.35 -6.79
CA GLU A 83 -25.02 7.60 -7.11
C GLU A 83 -25.18 8.17 -8.53
N LEU A 84 -24.39 9.19 -8.86
CA LEU A 84 -24.42 9.82 -10.19
C LEU A 84 -24.13 8.81 -11.32
N HIS A 85 -23.24 7.87 -11.09
CA HIS A 85 -22.88 6.83 -12.06
C HIS A 85 -23.76 5.56 -11.96
N ASN A 86 -24.82 5.59 -11.14
CA ASN A 86 -25.70 4.44 -10.89
C ASN A 86 -24.94 3.16 -10.53
N ARG A 87 -23.90 3.29 -9.69
CA ARG A 87 -23.09 2.15 -9.25
C ARG A 87 -23.90 1.23 -8.34
N PRO A 88 -23.64 -0.08 -8.37
CA PRO A 88 -24.35 -1.02 -7.53
C PRO A 88 -24.10 -0.76 -6.02
N ALA A 89 -25.04 -1.15 -5.18
CA ALA A 89 -24.97 -0.92 -3.71
C ALA A 89 -23.67 -1.44 -3.06
N LYS A 90 -23.06 -2.49 -3.61
CA LYS A 90 -21.75 -2.99 -3.16
C LYS A 90 -20.64 -1.95 -3.28
N ASP A 91 -20.68 -1.09 -4.30
CA ASP A 91 -19.68 -0.05 -4.56
C ASP A 91 -19.82 1.11 -3.56
N GLN A 92 -21.01 1.34 -3.00
CA GLN A 92 -21.19 2.25 -1.87
C GLN A 92 -20.71 1.61 -0.57
N ALA A 93 -21.03 0.34 -0.34
CA ALA A 93 -20.64 -0.37 0.88
C ALA A 93 -19.11 -0.46 1.07
N VAL A 94 -18.33 -0.52 -0.03
CA VAL A 94 -16.86 -0.59 0.07
C VAL A 94 -16.21 0.71 0.56
N LEU A 95 -16.91 1.85 0.52
CA LEU A 95 -16.38 3.13 1.03
C LEU A 95 -16.07 3.06 2.53
N ALA A 96 -16.75 2.18 3.28
CA ALA A 96 -16.44 1.92 4.67
C ALA A 96 -15.01 1.38 4.89
N LYS A 97 -14.39 0.76 3.89
CA LYS A 97 -12.98 0.34 3.96
C LYS A 97 -12.03 1.54 3.99
N LEU A 98 -12.40 2.62 3.28
CA LEU A 98 -11.58 3.84 3.21
C LEU A 98 -11.57 4.58 4.55
N THR A 99 -12.66 4.54 5.30
CA THR A 99 -12.84 5.33 6.53
C THR A 99 -12.47 4.59 7.81
N ALA A 100 -12.42 3.25 7.81
CA ALA A 100 -12.29 2.44 9.02
C ALA A 100 -10.92 2.57 9.70
N ALA A 101 -9.82 2.39 8.97
CA ALA A 101 -8.48 2.37 9.57
C ALA A 101 -8.06 3.74 10.14
N PRO A 102 -7.23 3.79 11.20
CA PRO A 102 -6.72 5.06 11.74
C PRO A 102 -5.87 5.84 10.72
N LEU A 103 -5.11 5.16 9.88
CA LEU A 103 -4.24 5.75 8.88
C LEU A 103 -4.41 5.06 7.52
N THR A 104 -4.33 5.84 6.45
CA THR A 104 -4.23 5.33 5.08
C THR A 104 -3.15 6.06 4.31
N ILE A 105 -2.27 5.29 3.67
CA ILE A 105 -1.28 5.79 2.72
C ILE A 105 -1.71 5.33 1.34
N LEU A 106 -2.02 6.26 0.45
CA LEU A 106 -2.19 5.97 -0.96
C LEU A 106 -0.82 6.01 -1.65
N VAL A 107 -0.46 4.93 -2.30
CA VAL A 107 0.70 4.89 -3.20
C VAL A 107 0.21 5.19 -4.61
N VAL A 108 0.70 6.28 -5.16
CA VAL A 108 0.44 6.71 -6.53
C VAL A 108 1.63 6.30 -7.40
N SER A 109 1.39 5.56 -8.47
CA SER A 109 2.37 5.31 -9.51
C SER A 109 2.45 6.53 -10.42
N THR A 110 3.66 7.08 -10.55
CA THR A 110 3.97 8.31 -11.32
C THR A 110 4.97 7.99 -12.43
N PRO A 111 4.60 7.16 -13.42
CA PRO A 111 5.55 6.73 -14.43
C PRO A 111 6.05 7.89 -15.27
N VAL A 112 7.36 7.95 -15.47
CA VAL A 112 8.01 8.93 -16.33
C VAL A 112 8.24 8.27 -17.70
N PRO A 113 7.67 8.81 -18.80
CA PRO A 113 7.97 8.35 -20.15
C PRO A 113 9.44 8.66 -20.48
N ALA A 114 10.33 7.73 -20.17
CA ALA A 114 11.76 7.89 -20.26
C ALA A 114 12.42 6.65 -20.89
N ALA A 115 13.72 6.53 -20.76
CA ALA A 115 14.50 5.41 -21.28
C ALA A 115 14.20 4.04 -20.62
N LYS A 116 13.36 3.99 -19.59
CA LYS A 116 12.99 2.77 -18.86
C LYS A 116 11.52 2.41 -19.10
N PRO A 117 11.21 1.10 -19.27
CA PRO A 117 9.84 0.66 -19.50
C PRO A 117 8.88 1.09 -18.37
N ILE A 118 7.71 1.58 -18.72
CA ILE A 118 6.66 1.96 -17.76
C ILE A 118 6.27 0.78 -16.87
N TRP A 119 6.23 -0.43 -17.42
CA TRP A 119 5.90 -1.64 -16.68
C TRP A 119 6.86 -1.91 -15.50
N GLU A 120 8.18 -1.70 -15.68
CA GLU A 120 9.16 -1.82 -14.60
C GLU A 120 8.93 -0.77 -13.51
N GLN A 121 8.55 0.44 -13.90
CA GLN A 121 8.22 1.52 -12.97
C GLN A 121 6.96 1.20 -12.15
N GLN A 122 5.95 0.60 -12.76
CA GLN A 122 4.74 0.13 -12.07
C GLN A 122 5.05 -1.01 -11.09
N LEU A 123 5.94 -1.94 -11.46
CA LEU A 123 6.41 -2.99 -10.54
C LEU A 123 7.12 -2.39 -9.32
N SER A 124 7.92 -1.34 -9.51
CA SER A 124 8.54 -0.60 -8.39
C SER A 124 7.48 0.00 -7.46
N ALA A 125 6.43 0.63 -8.00
CA ALA A 125 5.32 1.15 -7.19
C ALA A 125 4.60 0.05 -6.39
N GLY A 126 4.40 -1.13 -6.99
CA GLY A 126 3.87 -2.30 -6.27
C GLY A 126 4.79 -2.81 -5.16
N ALA A 127 6.11 -2.80 -5.41
CA ALA A 127 7.10 -3.20 -4.40
C ALA A 127 7.13 -2.22 -3.21
N VAL A 128 6.93 -0.92 -3.45
CA VAL A 128 6.75 0.09 -2.38
C VAL A 128 5.56 -0.25 -1.49
N CYS A 129 4.42 -0.65 -2.06
CA CYS A 129 3.25 -1.06 -1.29
C CYS A 129 3.59 -2.19 -0.31
N MET A 130 4.33 -3.21 -0.76
CA MET A 130 4.74 -4.32 0.10
C MET A 130 5.75 -3.88 1.16
N ASN A 131 6.70 -3.02 0.82
CA ASN A 131 7.67 -2.50 1.79
C ASN A 131 6.98 -1.67 2.90
N LEU A 132 5.96 -0.89 2.57
CA LEU A 132 5.14 -0.18 3.57
C LEU A 132 4.44 -1.15 4.52
N GLU A 133 3.86 -2.26 4.02
CA GLU A 133 3.25 -3.30 4.87
C GLU A 133 4.29 -3.95 5.80
N HIS A 134 5.50 -4.22 5.31
CA HIS A 134 6.58 -4.78 6.13
C HIS A 134 7.07 -3.77 7.16
N ALA A 135 7.23 -2.51 6.79
CA ALA A 135 7.63 -1.44 7.71
C ALA A 135 6.60 -1.26 8.83
N ALA A 136 5.31 -1.15 8.48
CA ALA A 136 4.23 -1.06 9.46
C ALA A 136 4.25 -2.24 10.44
N ALA A 137 4.46 -3.45 9.93
CA ALA A 137 4.55 -4.64 10.77
C ALA A 137 5.80 -4.65 11.68
N GLY A 138 6.90 -4.04 11.26
CA GLY A 138 8.09 -3.83 12.09
C GLY A 138 7.81 -2.98 13.33
N PHE A 139 6.82 -2.09 13.26
CA PHE A 139 6.30 -1.29 14.38
C PHE A 139 5.12 -1.95 15.12
N GLY A 140 4.72 -3.18 14.73
CA GLY A 140 3.64 -3.91 15.38
C GLY A 140 2.24 -3.61 14.83
N TYR A 141 2.12 -2.85 13.75
CA TYR A 141 0.84 -2.55 13.12
C TYR A 141 0.45 -3.59 12.08
N ALA A 142 -0.84 -3.86 12.00
CA ALA A 142 -1.43 -4.61 10.89
C ALA A 142 -1.72 -3.67 9.71
N SER A 143 -1.75 -4.26 8.51
CA SER A 143 -1.99 -3.50 7.29
C SER A 143 -2.88 -4.25 6.30
N SER A 144 -3.45 -3.49 5.37
CA SER A 144 -4.24 -4.00 4.26
C SER A 144 -3.91 -3.21 3.00
N TRP A 145 -3.39 -3.88 2.00
CA TRP A 145 -3.19 -3.30 0.66
C TRP A 145 -4.36 -3.68 -0.23
N ILE A 146 -5.15 -2.70 -0.60
CA ILE A 146 -6.34 -2.90 -1.45
C ILE A 146 -6.43 -1.83 -2.54
N THR A 147 -7.22 -2.16 -3.55
CA THR A 147 -7.83 -1.23 -4.49
C THR A 147 -9.34 -1.47 -4.50
N ASP A 148 -10.09 -0.51 -5.00
CA ASP A 148 -11.52 -0.66 -5.24
C ASP A 148 -11.92 0.17 -6.46
N TRP A 149 -13.20 0.26 -6.83
CA TRP A 149 -13.66 0.95 -8.02
C TRP A 149 -13.12 2.38 -8.15
N TYR A 150 -13.00 3.09 -7.03
CA TYR A 150 -12.49 4.46 -6.98
C TYR A 150 -10.99 4.58 -7.30
N SER A 151 -10.29 3.46 -7.38
CA SER A 151 -8.89 3.41 -7.85
C SER A 151 -8.76 3.53 -9.38
N TYR A 152 -9.85 3.29 -10.11
CA TYR A 152 -9.85 3.16 -11.57
C TYR A 152 -10.79 4.14 -12.27
N ASP A 153 -11.70 4.76 -11.52
CA ASP A 153 -12.62 5.75 -12.05
C ASP A 153 -11.90 7.11 -12.17
N PRO A 154 -11.85 7.72 -13.39
CA PRO A 154 -11.10 8.95 -13.62
C PRO A 154 -11.56 10.13 -12.76
N GLN A 155 -12.86 10.23 -12.46
CA GLN A 155 -13.37 11.31 -11.61
C GLN A 155 -13.06 11.03 -10.13
N ALA A 156 -13.14 9.76 -9.71
CA ALA A 156 -12.80 9.37 -8.36
C ALA A 156 -11.30 9.59 -8.06
N THR A 157 -10.41 9.26 -8.98
CA THR A 157 -8.96 9.43 -8.78
C THR A 157 -8.54 10.88 -8.59
N THR A 158 -9.25 11.85 -9.21
CA THR A 158 -8.99 13.28 -8.98
C THR A 158 -9.27 13.71 -7.54
N LEU A 159 -10.17 13.04 -6.82
CA LEU A 159 -10.47 13.34 -5.41
C LEU A 159 -9.27 13.03 -4.49
N PHE A 160 -8.41 12.13 -4.92
CA PHE A 160 -7.16 11.78 -4.22
C PHE A 160 -5.96 12.61 -4.73
N GLY A 161 -6.18 13.59 -5.61
CA GLY A 161 -5.14 14.45 -6.14
C GLY A 161 -4.24 13.78 -7.20
N LEU A 162 -4.77 12.78 -7.93
CA LEU A 162 -4.07 12.23 -9.08
C LEU A 162 -4.18 13.18 -10.27
N THR A 163 -3.10 13.26 -11.03
CA THR A 163 -3.01 14.01 -12.29
C THR A 163 -2.93 13.07 -13.49
N GLU A 164 -2.94 13.63 -14.69
CA GLU A 164 -2.83 12.85 -15.93
C GLU A 164 -1.56 12.00 -15.95
N GLY A 165 -1.70 10.73 -16.35
CA GLY A 165 -0.60 9.76 -16.38
C GLY A 165 -0.32 9.06 -15.06
N GLU A 166 -0.87 9.54 -13.94
CA GLU A 166 -0.75 8.90 -12.64
C GLU A 166 -1.81 7.81 -12.44
N THR A 167 -1.48 6.76 -11.72
CA THR A 167 -2.41 5.68 -11.39
C THR A 167 -2.28 5.25 -9.93
N VAL A 168 -3.35 4.68 -9.38
CA VAL A 168 -3.32 4.11 -8.02
C VAL A 168 -2.56 2.79 -8.04
N ALA A 169 -1.46 2.68 -7.30
CA ALA A 169 -0.78 1.41 -7.02
C ALA A 169 -1.47 0.66 -5.86
N GLY A 170 -1.99 1.38 -4.89
CA GLY A 170 -2.79 0.82 -3.82
C GLY A 170 -3.03 1.75 -2.64
N PHE A 171 -4.07 1.45 -1.90
CA PHE A 171 -4.35 2.05 -0.59
C PHE A 171 -3.80 1.11 0.48
N ILE A 172 -2.86 1.60 1.28
CA ILE A 172 -2.27 0.88 2.41
C ILE A 172 -2.94 1.42 3.68
N HIS A 173 -3.91 0.65 4.17
CA HIS A 173 -4.57 0.94 5.44
C HIS A 173 -3.71 0.35 6.57
N ILE A 174 -3.49 1.12 7.63
CA ILE A 174 -2.63 0.74 8.76
C ILE A 174 -3.36 1.01 10.08
N GLY A 175 -3.27 0.07 10.99
CA GLY A 175 -3.86 0.15 12.32
C GLY A 175 -3.56 -1.07 13.17
N THR A 176 -4.26 -1.19 14.28
CA THR A 176 -4.15 -2.31 15.21
C THR A 176 -5.24 -3.36 14.91
N LEU A 177 -4.91 -4.65 15.05
CA LEU A 177 -5.89 -5.73 15.09
C LEU A 177 -6.13 -6.17 16.53
N THR A 178 -7.38 -6.41 16.88
CA THR A 178 -7.77 -6.96 18.18
C THR A 178 -7.71 -8.49 18.19
N GLU A 179 -7.78 -9.12 17.01
CA GLU A 179 -7.71 -10.56 16.84
C GLU A 179 -6.77 -10.94 15.70
N PRO A 180 -6.03 -12.07 15.82
CA PRO A 180 -5.15 -12.52 14.74
C PRO A 180 -5.94 -12.93 13.50
N PRO A 181 -5.49 -12.59 12.29
CA PRO A 181 -6.14 -13.03 11.06
C PRO A 181 -5.92 -14.52 10.84
N LEU A 182 -6.93 -15.20 10.32
CA LEU A 182 -6.82 -16.62 9.96
C LEU A 182 -5.92 -16.81 8.73
N GLU A 183 -5.24 -17.96 8.68
CA GLU A 183 -4.47 -18.37 7.51
C GLU A 183 -5.39 -18.62 6.30
N ARG A 184 -4.83 -18.51 5.10
CA ARG A 184 -5.52 -18.77 3.83
C ARG A 184 -4.76 -19.78 2.97
N PRO A 185 -5.39 -20.39 1.97
CA PRO A 185 -4.68 -21.24 1.01
C PRO A 185 -3.48 -20.51 0.41
N ARG A 186 -2.36 -21.23 0.30
CA ARG A 186 -1.13 -20.79 -0.33
C ARG A 186 -0.91 -21.55 -1.64
N PRO A 187 -0.15 -21.01 -2.58
CA PRO A 187 0.12 -21.72 -3.83
C PRO A 187 0.92 -23.00 -3.59
N ASP A 188 0.61 -24.04 -4.35
CA ASP A 188 1.50 -25.19 -4.47
C ASP A 188 2.79 -24.76 -5.17
N MET A 189 3.90 -24.80 -4.45
CA MET A 189 5.20 -24.38 -4.98
C MET A 189 5.73 -25.32 -6.06
N ALA A 190 5.36 -26.62 -6.04
CA ALA A 190 5.75 -27.54 -7.10
C ALA A 190 5.18 -27.14 -8.47
N ALA A 191 3.96 -26.54 -8.46
CA ALA A 191 3.32 -26.05 -9.68
C ALA A 191 3.77 -24.63 -10.09
N ARG A 192 4.62 -23.97 -9.31
CA ARG A 192 5.04 -22.57 -9.53
C ARG A 192 6.54 -22.39 -9.76
N VAL A 193 7.33 -23.45 -9.57
CA VAL A 193 8.78 -23.39 -9.68
C VAL A 193 9.23 -24.26 -10.85
N THR A 194 9.91 -23.64 -11.81
CA THR A 194 10.63 -24.34 -12.88
C THR A 194 12.12 -24.24 -12.58
N ARG A 195 12.83 -25.36 -12.62
CA ARG A 195 14.30 -25.41 -12.54
C ARG A 195 14.86 -25.71 -13.91
N LEU A 196 15.70 -24.82 -14.39
CA LEU A 196 16.49 -25.07 -15.59
C LEU A 196 17.77 -25.82 -15.20
N PRO A 197 18.27 -26.74 -16.03
CA PRO A 197 19.50 -27.46 -15.77
C PRO A 197 20.75 -26.55 -15.76
#